data_a392cb0db2c2997fc209bfc2cd53edc2
#
_entry.id   a392cb0db2c2997fc209bfc2cd53edc2
#
_cell.length_a   1.000
_cell.length_b   1.000
_cell.length_c   1.000
_cell.angle_alpha   90.00
_cell.angle_beta   90.00
_cell.angle_gamma   90.00
#
_symmetry.space_group_name_H-M   'P 1'
#
loop_
_entity.id
_entity.type
_entity.pdbx_description
1 polymer ?
#
loop_
_entity_poly.entity_id
_entity_poly.type
_entity_poly.pdbx_seq_one_letter_code
_entity_poly.pdbx_strand_id
1 'polypeptide(L)'
;MIVSFIIPTLNAASVLESCLKSIKKQNLKNYEIVIADGGSTDNTLKIAKKYQAKILKNPLKTAEAGKAIGIKQAIGKYIALIYSDNILPTKNWLQKNIDILEKDSQLIGTEPIRFTYRPKAGFIERYSALTGVNDPYAFISGLYDRQNFINFKWTGLKIDQIDKNQYIKITLKPNSIIPTIGANGTIFRTDFLKNNLKSDYLFDIDILSDYLNKNKKSIYFAKVKQGIIHTFCESSIKKFIRKQNRRITDYFNYQNLRQFNWNQTNKSGILKFIFYTILIIPMLFDTLRGFLHKPDSAWFFHPLACFITLYLYTINTIRKRLNLLKQLDRNQWQQ
;
A
#
# COMPACT_ATOMS: atom_id res chain seq x y z
N MET A 1 15.53 -19.97 -6.00
CA MET A 1 15.02 -18.88 -5.14
C MET A 1 13.50 -18.95 -5.10
N ILE A 2 12.89 -18.95 -3.90
CA ILE A 2 11.41 -19.03 -3.77
C ILE A 2 10.79 -17.64 -3.81
N VAL A 3 11.38 -16.66 -3.09
CA VAL A 3 10.80 -15.32 -2.97
C VAL A 3 11.83 -14.24 -3.28
N SER A 4 11.44 -13.23 -4.06
CA SER A 4 12.17 -11.97 -4.23
C SER A 4 11.44 -10.87 -3.48
N PHE A 5 12.05 -10.32 -2.42
CA PHE A 5 11.57 -9.12 -1.75
C PHE A 5 11.99 -7.89 -2.55
N ILE A 6 11.04 -7.10 -3.03
CA ILE A 6 11.31 -5.86 -3.76
C ILE A 6 11.00 -4.68 -2.84
N ILE A 7 12.01 -3.87 -2.55
CA ILE A 7 11.95 -2.77 -1.57
C ILE A 7 12.47 -1.48 -2.22
N PRO A 8 11.60 -0.60 -2.69
CA PRO A 8 12.02 0.73 -3.13
C PRO A 8 12.47 1.58 -1.95
N THR A 9 13.60 2.28 -2.10
CA THR A 9 14.16 3.14 -1.05
C THR A 9 14.55 4.52 -1.59
N LEU A 10 14.44 5.53 -0.71
CA LEU A 10 15.04 6.85 -0.87
C LEU A 10 15.16 7.50 0.51
N ASN A 11 16.39 7.64 1.01
CA ASN A 11 16.70 8.15 2.36
C ASN A 11 15.85 7.47 3.46
N ALA A 12 15.95 6.15 3.51
CA ALA A 12 15.11 5.28 4.36
C ALA A 12 15.87 4.70 5.58
N ALA A 13 17.05 5.22 5.95
CA ALA A 13 17.89 4.66 7.01
C ALA A 13 17.15 4.51 8.34
N SER A 14 16.24 5.43 8.65
CA SER A 14 15.48 5.43 9.92
C SER A 14 14.54 4.22 10.08
N VAL A 15 14.11 3.59 8.99
CA VAL A 15 13.10 2.51 9.03
C VAL A 15 13.59 1.19 8.39
N LEU A 16 14.51 1.26 7.44
CA LEU A 16 14.93 0.12 6.63
C LEU A 16 15.54 -1.02 7.45
N GLU A 17 16.32 -0.71 8.48
CA GLU A 17 16.96 -1.76 9.28
C GLU A 17 15.93 -2.66 9.98
N SER A 18 14.87 -2.08 10.52
CA SER A 18 13.76 -2.84 11.14
C SER A 18 13.05 -3.73 10.12
N CYS A 19 12.81 -3.24 8.91
CA CYS A 19 12.26 -4.01 7.81
C CYS A 19 13.15 -5.23 7.49
N LEU A 20 14.42 -5.00 7.18
CA LEU A 20 15.37 -6.06 6.80
C LEU A 20 15.61 -7.08 7.92
N LYS A 21 15.69 -6.61 9.17
CA LYS A 21 15.78 -7.49 10.35
C LYS A 21 14.58 -8.41 10.46
N SER A 22 13.36 -7.93 10.13
CA SER A 22 12.14 -8.75 10.16
C SER A 22 12.14 -9.81 9.05
N ILE A 23 12.67 -9.49 7.88
CA ILE A 23 12.86 -10.44 6.77
C ILE A 23 13.89 -11.53 7.15
N LYS A 24 15.04 -11.15 7.70
CA LYS A 24 16.06 -12.11 8.16
C LYS A 24 15.57 -13.07 9.25
N LYS A 25 14.58 -12.64 10.05
CA LYS A 25 13.95 -13.47 11.09
C LYS A 25 12.94 -14.49 10.54
N GLN A 26 12.58 -14.47 9.25
CA GLN A 26 11.63 -15.43 8.71
C GLN A 26 12.20 -16.86 8.73
N ASN A 27 11.35 -17.86 8.97
CA ASN A 27 11.73 -19.27 8.96
C ASN A 27 12.11 -19.74 7.55
N LEU A 28 11.36 -19.33 6.51
CA LEU A 28 11.69 -19.59 5.12
C LEU A 28 12.93 -18.77 4.74
N LYS A 29 14.04 -19.44 4.36
CA LYS A 29 15.34 -18.82 4.07
C LYS A 29 15.69 -18.72 2.58
N ASN A 30 14.94 -19.37 1.72
CA ASN A 30 15.20 -19.37 0.29
C ASN A 30 14.58 -18.12 -0.39
N TYR A 31 15.15 -16.94 -0.12
CA TYR A 31 14.72 -15.66 -0.67
C TYR A 31 15.93 -14.79 -1.06
N GLU A 32 15.69 -13.82 -1.93
CA GLU A 32 16.57 -12.68 -2.18
C GLU A 32 15.94 -11.36 -1.69
N ILE A 33 16.77 -10.37 -1.44
CA ILE A 33 16.35 -8.99 -1.13
C ILE A 33 16.89 -8.09 -2.23
N VAL A 34 15.98 -7.38 -2.90
CA VAL A 34 16.29 -6.42 -3.97
C VAL A 34 15.87 -5.04 -3.51
N ILE A 35 16.84 -4.16 -3.33
CA ILE A 35 16.65 -2.74 -3.00
C ILE A 35 16.73 -1.93 -4.28
N ALA A 36 15.66 -1.23 -4.64
CA ALA A 36 15.64 -0.28 -5.75
C ALA A 36 15.78 1.15 -5.19
N ASP A 37 17.03 1.65 -5.16
CA ASP A 37 17.38 2.90 -4.48
C ASP A 37 17.33 4.12 -5.40
N GLY A 38 16.65 5.18 -4.93
CA GLY A 38 16.45 6.45 -5.62
C GLY A 38 17.64 7.43 -5.54
N GLY A 39 18.80 6.98 -5.07
CA GLY A 39 19.98 7.84 -4.85
C GLY A 39 20.01 8.38 -3.43
N SER A 40 19.87 7.49 -2.44
CA SER A 40 19.95 7.84 -1.02
C SER A 40 21.31 8.41 -0.65
N THR A 41 21.31 9.46 0.17
CA THR A 41 22.48 10.17 0.68
C THR A 41 22.73 9.89 2.17
N ASP A 42 21.79 9.22 2.83
CA ASP A 42 21.89 8.76 4.22
C ASP A 42 22.50 7.34 4.32
N ASN A 43 22.42 6.71 5.48
CA ASN A 43 22.94 5.36 5.71
C ASN A 43 22.13 4.22 5.04
N THR A 44 21.13 4.51 4.19
CA THR A 44 20.29 3.50 3.53
C THR A 44 21.10 2.43 2.82
N LEU A 45 22.06 2.83 1.97
CA LEU A 45 22.89 1.89 1.20
C LEU A 45 23.85 1.07 2.09
N LYS A 46 24.37 1.65 3.16
CA LYS A 46 25.19 0.94 4.17
C LYS A 46 24.37 -0.16 4.86
N ILE A 47 23.12 0.17 5.24
CA ILE A 47 22.20 -0.80 5.84
C ILE A 47 21.86 -1.90 4.82
N ALA A 48 21.53 -1.57 3.58
CA ALA A 48 21.21 -2.55 2.54
C ALA A 48 22.34 -3.56 2.33
N LYS A 49 23.61 -3.09 2.25
CA LYS A 49 24.80 -3.92 2.10
C LYS A 49 25.00 -4.86 3.31
N LYS A 50 24.81 -4.38 4.55
CA LYS A 50 24.88 -5.20 5.78
C LYS A 50 23.97 -6.42 5.72
N TYR A 51 22.79 -6.28 5.07
CA TYR A 51 21.82 -7.37 4.91
C TYR A 51 21.97 -8.13 3.60
N GLN A 52 23.07 -7.94 2.85
CA GLN A 52 23.37 -8.63 1.59
C GLN A 52 22.28 -8.44 0.53
N ALA A 53 21.68 -7.25 0.48
CA ALA A 53 20.68 -6.93 -0.53
C ALA A 53 21.34 -6.63 -1.88
N LYS A 54 20.72 -7.10 -2.97
CA LYS A 54 21.02 -6.64 -4.34
C LYS A 54 20.52 -5.21 -4.49
N ILE A 55 21.41 -4.28 -4.84
CA ILE A 55 21.06 -2.85 -4.96
C ILE A 55 20.96 -2.49 -6.43
N LEU A 56 19.82 -1.91 -6.81
CA LEU A 56 19.52 -1.41 -8.15
C LEU A 56 19.31 0.11 -8.11
N LYS A 57 19.72 0.82 -9.15
CA LYS A 57 19.47 2.25 -9.31
C LYS A 57 18.01 2.49 -9.73
N ASN A 58 17.36 3.46 -9.10
CA ASN A 58 16.00 3.92 -9.42
C ASN A 58 16.03 5.42 -9.81
N PRO A 59 16.31 5.77 -11.07
CA PRO A 59 16.53 7.16 -11.49
C PRO A 59 15.29 8.05 -11.33
N LEU A 60 14.08 7.48 -11.39
CA LEU A 60 12.83 8.24 -11.18
C LEU A 60 12.53 8.52 -9.69
N LYS A 61 13.30 7.95 -8.77
CA LYS A 61 13.19 8.18 -7.31
C LYS A 61 11.78 7.96 -6.72
N THR A 62 10.90 7.26 -7.44
CA THR A 62 9.55 6.91 -6.99
C THR A 62 9.49 5.45 -6.55
N ALA A 63 8.60 5.13 -5.63
CA ALA A 63 8.41 3.76 -5.19
C ALA A 63 7.89 2.88 -6.34
N GLU A 64 7.03 3.43 -7.17
CA GLU A 64 6.39 2.77 -8.31
C GLU A 64 7.42 2.37 -9.38
N ALA A 65 8.36 3.24 -9.70
CA ALA A 65 9.46 2.91 -10.60
C ALA A 65 10.43 1.90 -9.97
N GLY A 66 10.75 2.08 -8.69
CA GLY A 66 11.58 1.12 -7.95
C GLY A 66 10.99 -0.29 -7.93
N LYS A 67 9.67 -0.42 -7.77
CA LYS A 67 8.99 -1.72 -7.87
C LYS A 67 9.13 -2.32 -9.27
N ALA A 68 8.89 -1.55 -10.32
CA ALA A 68 8.99 -2.02 -11.70
C ALA A 68 10.42 -2.52 -12.02
N ILE A 69 11.45 -1.76 -11.62
CA ILE A 69 12.87 -2.14 -11.78
C ILE A 69 13.16 -3.45 -11.04
N GLY A 70 12.73 -3.54 -9.78
CA GLY A 70 12.95 -4.74 -8.96
C GLY A 70 12.26 -5.98 -9.53
N ILE A 71 11.02 -5.87 -9.99
CA ILE A 71 10.25 -6.97 -10.59
C ILE A 71 10.97 -7.53 -11.82
N LYS A 72 11.49 -6.67 -12.70
CA LYS A 72 12.24 -7.11 -13.88
C LYS A 72 13.47 -7.96 -13.53
N GLN A 73 14.11 -7.65 -12.40
CA GLN A 73 15.32 -8.29 -11.91
C GLN A 73 15.10 -9.43 -10.92
N ALA A 74 13.87 -9.66 -10.51
CA ALA A 74 13.49 -10.72 -9.57
C ALA A 74 13.68 -12.12 -10.19
N ILE A 75 14.23 -13.05 -9.41
CA ILE A 75 14.47 -14.44 -9.82
C ILE A 75 13.63 -15.46 -9.03
N GLY A 76 12.91 -15.01 -7.99
CA GLY A 76 12.04 -15.84 -7.18
C GLY A 76 10.78 -16.30 -7.92
N LYS A 77 10.24 -17.45 -7.56
CA LYS A 77 8.92 -17.94 -7.99
C LYS A 77 7.80 -16.99 -7.59
N TYR A 78 8.00 -16.28 -6.50
CA TYR A 78 7.09 -15.27 -5.95
C TYR A 78 7.81 -13.95 -5.74
N ILE A 79 7.09 -12.84 -5.88
CA ILE A 79 7.55 -11.49 -5.61
C ILE A 79 6.77 -10.92 -4.45
N ALA A 80 7.47 -10.54 -3.37
CA ALA A 80 6.93 -9.83 -2.23
C ALA A 80 7.19 -8.33 -2.38
N LEU A 81 6.14 -7.53 -2.58
CA LEU A 81 6.20 -6.08 -2.64
C LEU A 81 6.09 -5.50 -1.22
N ILE A 82 7.17 -4.92 -0.75
CA ILE A 82 7.31 -4.40 0.62
C ILE A 82 7.91 -3.00 0.57
N TYR A 83 7.36 -2.07 1.37
CA TYR A 83 8.00 -0.79 1.59
C TYR A 83 9.04 -0.87 2.72
N SER A 84 10.01 0.04 2.72
CA SER A 84 11.07 0.13 3.74
C SER A 84 10.55 0.34 5.17
N ASP A 85 9.33 0.87 5.32
CA ASP A 85 8.62 1.08 6.59
C ASP A 85 7.64 -0.05 6.95
N ASN A 86 7.74 -1.21 6.26
CA ASN A 86 6.99 -2.43 6.63
C ASN A 86 7.85 -3.38 7.48
N ILE A 87 7.22 -4.03 8.47
CA ILE A 87 7.85 -5.03 9.33
C ILE A 87 6.96 -6.28 9.34
N LEU A 88 7.57 -7.44 9.08
CA LEU A 88 6.89 -8.73 9.13
C LEU A 88 6.68 -9.12 10.61
N PRO A 89 5.43 -9.27 11.09
CA PRO A 89 5.15 -9.34 12.52
C PRO A 89 5.56 -10.66 13.19
N THR A 90 5.66 -11.76 12.42
CA THR A 90 5.96 -13.10 12.96
C THR A 90 7.01 -13.83 12.11
N LYS A 91 7.72 -14.80 12.69
CA LYS A 91 8.76 -15.58 12.00
C LYS A 91 8.20 -16.49 10.88
N ASN A 92 6.93 -16.85 10.95
CA ASN A 92 6.25 -17.71 9.98
C ASN A 92 5.35 -16.92 9.01
N TRP A 93 5.44 -15.59 9.01
CA TRP A 93 4.62 -14.73 8.17
C TRP A 93 4.78 -15.08 6.69
N LEU A 94 6.02 -15.18 6.22
CA LEU A 94 6.33 -15.49 4.82
C LEU A 94 5.86 -16.91 4.46
N GLN A 95 6.18 -17.90 5.30
CA GLN A 95 5.80 -19.31 5.06
C GLN A 95 4.29 -19.45 4.87
N LYS A 96 3.47 -18.84 5.73
CA LYS A 96 2.01 -18.89 5.62
C LYS A 96 1.49 -18.38 4.27
N ASN A 97 2.07 -17.29 3.75
CA ASN A 97 1.68 -16.76 2.44
C ASN A 97 2.04 -17.71 1.31
N ILE A 98 3.26 -18.28 1.36
CA ILE A 98 3.74 -19.19 0.33
C ILE A 98 2.93 -20.50 0.34
N ASP A 99 2.63 -21.07 1.52
CA ASP A 99 1.82 -22.28 1.65
C ASP A 99 0.43 -22.10 1.03
N ILE A 100 -0.19 -20.94 1.18
CA ILE A 100 -1.48 -20.61 0.56
C ILE A 100 -1.37 -20.59 -0.96
N LEU A 101 -0.32 -19.98 -1.51
CA LEU A 101 -0.10 -19.91 -2.96
C LEU A 101 0.26 -21.27 -3.55
N GLU A 102 1.00 -22.12 -2.81
CA GLU A 102 1.32 -23.49 -3.28
C GLU A 102 0.09 -24.40 -3.26
N LYS A 103 -0.80 -24.23 -2.28
CA LYS A 103 -2.03 -25.06 -2.16
C LYS A 103 -3.12 -24.68 -3.15
N ASP A 104 -3.20 -23.41 -3.58
CA ASP A 104 -4.24 -22.93 -4.51
C ASP A 104 -3.57 -22.25 -5.72
N SER A 105 -3.40 -23.01 -6.80
CA SER A 105 -2.76 -22.54 -8.03
C SER A 105 -3.56 -21.47 -8.78
N GLN A 106 -4.86 -21.30 -8.48
CA GLN A 106 -5.70 -20.26 -9.08
C GLN A 106 -5.38 -18.87 -8.52
N LEU A 107 -4.82 -18.79 -7.30
CA LEU A 107 -4.47 -17.51 -6.68
C LEU A 107 -3.29 -16.87 -7.41
N ILE A 108 -3.46 -15.62 -7.85
CA ILE A 108 -2.36 -14.85 -8.45
C ILE A 108 -1.49 -14.18 -7.39
N GLY A 109 -2.00 -14.03 -6.16
CA GLY A 109 -1.27 -13.41 -5.06
C GLY A 109 -1.99 -13.47 -3.72
N THR A 110 -1.29 -13.02 -2.69
CA THR A 110 -1.75 -12.90 -1.31
C THR A 110 -1.50 -11.51 -0.77
N GLU A 111 -2.31 -11.09 0.18
CA GLU A 111 -2.15 -9.82 0.88
C GLU A 111 -2.61 -9.95 2.34
N PRO A 112 -1.89 -9.35 3.32
CA PRO A 112 -2.37 -9.30 4.70
C PRO A 112 -3.71 -8.60 4.79
N ILE A 113 -4.67 -9.14 5.57
CA ILE A 113 -6.01 -8.57 5.67
C ILE A 113 -6.06 -7.26 6.48
N ARG A 114 -5.03 -6.95 7.28
CA ARG A 114 -5.00 -5.76 8.15
C ARG A 114 -3.60 -5.23 8.36
N PHE A 115 -3.50 -3.97 8.76
CA PHE A 115 -2.32 -3.46 9.44
C PHE A 115 -2.31 -3.96 10.89
N THR A 116 -1.13 -4.34 11.38
CA THR A 116 -0.97 -4.82 12.76
C THR A 116 -1.01 -3.64 13.72
N TYR A 117 -2.04 -3.58 14.56
CA TYR A 117 -2.14 -2.57 15.61
C TYR A 117 -1.10 -2.81 16.71
N ARG A 118 -0.38 -1.76 17.10
CA ARG A 118 0.63 -1.75 18.16
C ARG A 118 0.31 -0.63 19.17
N PRO A 119 -0.06 -0.96 20.43
CA PRO A 119 -0.50 0.05 21.41
C PRO A 119 0.54 1.13 21.73
N LYS A 120 1.85 0.79 21.65
CA LYS A 120 2.97 1.69 21.95
C LYS A 120 3.51 2.43 20.73
N ALA A 121 2.93 2.24 19.55
CA ALA A 121 3.31 2.95 18.33
C ALA A 121 2.83 4.40 18.33
N GLY A 122 3.36 5.20 17.40
CA GLY A 122 2.93 6.57 17.20
C GLY A 122 1.44 6.66 16.85
N PHE A 123 0.79 7.79 17.18
CA PHE A 123 -0.67 7.89 17.06
C PHE A 123 -1.17 7.82 15.60
N ILE A 124 -0.38 8.26 14.60
CA ILE A 124 -0.77 8.15 13.19
C ILE A 124 -0.60 6.71 12.70
N GLU A 125 0.41 5.98 13.17
CA GLU A 125 0.53 4.55 12.90
C GLU A 125 -0.66 3.77 13.49
N ARG A 126 -1.02 4.05 14.75
CA ARG A 126 -2.20 3.42 15.38
C ARG A 126 -3.48 3.76 14.63
N TYR A 127 -3.67 5.03 14.26
CA TYR A 127 -4.80 5.48 13.44
C TYR A 127 -4.89 4.71 12.12
N SER A 128 -3.78 4.57 11.41
CA SER A 128 -3.72 3.80 10.17
C SER A 128 -4.11 2.32 10.37
N ALA A 129 -3.63 1.70 11.45
CA ALA A 129 -3.98 0.32 11.78
C ALA A 129 -5.47 0.17 12.21
N LEU A 130 -6.02 1.15 12.91
CA LEU A 130 -7.41 1.17 13.36
C LEU A 130 -8.41 1.38 12.21
N THR A 131 -8.08 2.28 11.29
CA THR A 131 -8.93 2.58 10.13
C THR A 131 -8.67 1.68 8.92
N GLY A 132 -7.57 0.91 8.91
CA GLY A 132 -7.16 0.07 7.79
C GLY A 132 -6.68 0.86 6.57
N VAL A 133 -6.42 2.16 6.71
CA VAL A 133 -6.02 3.02 5.58
C VAL A 133 -4.90 4.00 5.94
N ASN A 134 -4.18 4.42 4.92
CA ASN A 134 -3.20 5.51 4.97
C ASN A 134 -3.77 6.80 4.36
N ASP A 135 -4.96 6.72 3.81
CA ASP A 135 -5.67 7.78 3.10
C ASP A 135 -7.15 7.76 3.49
N PRO A 136 -7.65 8.77 4.24
CA PRO A 136 -9.06 8.84 4.63
C PRO A 136 -10.03 8.77 3.45
N TYR A 137 -9.64 9.32 2.29
CA TYR A 137 -10.45 9.20 1.07
C TYR A 137 -10.75 7.74 0.71
N ALA A 138 -9.76 6.84 0.79
CA ALA A 138 -9.96 5.44 0.47
C ALA A 138 -10.98 4.76 1.42
N PHE A 139 -10.97 5.14 2.71
CA PHE A 139 -11.96 4.64 3.67
C PHE A 139 -13.38 5.11 3.34
N ILE A 140 -13.56 6.42 3.15
CA ILE A 140 -14.89 7.03 2.97
C ILE A 140 -15.50 6.65 1.61
N SER A 141 -14.67 6.53 0.57
CA SER A 141 -15.11 6.07 -0.76
C SER A 141 -15.41 4.57 -0.83
N GLY A 142 -15.06 3.81 0.22
CA GLY A 142 -15.24 2.37 0.27
C GLY A 142 -14.15 1.56 -0.46
N LEU A 143 -13.13 2.22 -1.01
CA LEU A 143 -12.07 1.60 -1.81
C LEU A 143 -10.95 0.93 -0.98
N TYR A 144 -11.02 1.02 0.36
CA TYR A 144 -10.01 0.42 1.24
C TYR A 144 -9.87 -1.09 1.04
N ASP A 145 -8.71 -1.59 1.39
CA ASP A 145 -8.30 -2.98 1.17
C ASP A 145 -7.81 -3.68 2.45
N ARG A 146 -7.95 -3.02 3.61
CA ARG A 146 -7.55 -3.56 4.92
C ARG A 146 -8.70 -3.50 5.91
N GLN A 147 -8.78 -4.51 6.77
CA GLN A 147 -9.76 -4.57 7.84
C GLN A 147 -9.58 -3.41 8.80
N ASN A 148 -10.69 -2.74 9.13
CA ASN A 148 -10.76 -1.63 10.07
C ASN A 148 -11.57 -2.02 11.32
N PHE A 149 -11.51 -1.20 12.37
CA PHE A 149 -12.23 -1.40 13.62
C PHE A 149 -13.57 -0.64 13.69
N ILE A 150 -13.97 0.09 12.63
CA ILE A 150 -15.26 0.79 12.60
C ILE A 150 -16.39 -0.17 12.21
N ASN A 151 -16.18 -0.99 11.20
CA ASN A 151 -17.19 -1.93 10.68
C ASN A 151 -16.67 -3.37 10.52
N PHE A 152 -15.42 -3.63 10.88
CA PHE A 152 -14.72 -4.92 10.79
C PHE A 152 -14.63 -5.50 9.38
N LYS A 153 -14.93 -4.71 8.35
CA LYS A 153 -14.80 -5.09 6.95
C LYS A 153 -13.40 -4.75 6.44
N TRP A 154 -12.91 -5.54 5.50
CA TRP A 154 -11.64 -5.30 4.81
C TRP A 154 -11.79 -4.45 3.54
N THR A 155 -13.03 -4.23 3.07
CA THR A 155 -13.37 -3.30 1.97
C THR A 155 -14.82 -2.84 2.11
N GLY A 156 -15.13 -1.67 1.56
CA GLY A 156 -16.51 -1.17 1.42
C GLY A 156 -17.20 -1.64 0.14
N LEU A 157 -16.46 -2.29 -0.77
CA LEU A 157 -16.99 -2.78 -2.03
C LEU A 157 -17.70 -4.13 -1.85
N LYS A 158 -18.65 -4.43 -2.76
CA LYS A 158 -19.26 -5.75 -2.88
C LYS A 158 -18.31 -6.64 -3.70
N ILE A 159 -17.55 -7.49 -3.03
CA ILE A 159 -16.60 -8.43 -3.63
C ILE A 159 -17.04 -9.85 -3.30
N ASP A 160 -17.09 -10.72 -4.30
CA ASP A 160 -17.34 -12.15 -4.10
C ASP A 160 -16.18 -12.74 -3.30
N GLN A 161 -16.51 -13.43 -2.21
CA GLN A 161 -15.51 -13.94 -1.29
C GLN A 161 -15.95 -15.24 -0.64
N ILE A 162 -14.97 -16.11 -0.37
CA ILE A 162 -15.16 -17.40 0.32
C ILE A 162 -14.13 -17.46 1.45
N ASP A 163 -14.60 -17.71 2.67
CA ASP A 163 -13.72 -17.94 3.83
C ASP A 163 -13.08 -19.34 3.75
N LYS A 164 -11.75 -19.39 3.79
CA LYS A 164 -10.92 -20.60 3.74
C LYS A 164 -10.12 -20.80 5.04
N ASN A 165 -10.66 -20.41 6.19
CA ASN A 165 -10.06 -20.47 7.52
C ASN A 165 -8.82 -19.58 7.67
N GLN A 166 -7.72 -19.83 6.95
CA GLN A 166 -6.47 -19.05 7.04
C GLN A 166 -6.51 -17.77 6.19
N TYR A 167 -7.36 -17.70 5.18
CA TYR A 167 -7.52 -16.56 4.28
C TYR A 167 -8.95 -16.46 3.75
N ILE A 168 -9.29 -15.31 3.21
CA ILE A 168 -10.49 -15.11 2.42
C ILE A 168 -10.06 -15.14 0.94
N LYS A 169 -10.58 -16.10 0.17
CA LYS A 169 -10.42 -16.13 -1.28
C LYS A 169 -11.40 -15.14 -1.88
N ILE A 170 -10.90 -14.14 -2.57
CA ILE A 170 -11.71 -13.11 -3.23
C ILE A 170 -11.67 -13.28 -4.74
N THR A 171 -12.77 -12.89 -5.40
CA THR A 171 -12.89 -12.90 -6.86
C THR A 171 -13.02 -11.46 -7.35
N LEU A 172 -12.02 -10.98 -8.09
CA LEU A 172 -12.08 -9.71 -8.80
C LEU A 172 -12.59 -9.96 -10.21
N LYS A 173 -13.67 -9.27 -10.60
CA LYS A 173 -14.38 -9.49 -11.89
C LYS A 173 -14.01 -8.41 -12.92
N PRO A 174 -14.05 -8.73 -14.23
CA PRO A 174 -13.95 -7.71 -15.27
C PRO A 174 -15.01 -6.62 -15.09
N ASN A 175 -14.65 -5.39 -15.46
CA ASN A 175 -15.50 -4.20 -15.38
C ASN A 175 -16.04 -3.85 -13.98
N SER A 176 -15.49 -4.47 -12.91
CA SER A 176 -15.83 -4.10 -11.53
C SER A 176 -14.84 -3.10 -10.95
N ILE A 177 -15.32 -2.29 -9.99
CA ILE A 177 -14.44 -1.50 -9.16
C ILE A 177 -13.69 -2.45 -8.22
N ILE A 178 -12.38 -2.31 -8.12
CA ILE A 178 -11.53 -3.12 -7.27
C ILE A 178 -10.97 -2.31 -6.09
N PRO A 179 -10.71 -2.93 -4.94
CA PRO A 179 -10.13 -2.25 -3.78
C PRO A 179 -8.66 -1.85 -4.04
N THR A 180 -8.14 -0.95 -3.21
CA THR A 180 -6.78 -0.40 -3.35
C THR A 180 -5.69 -1.38 -2.92
N ILE A 181 -5.69 -2.58 -3.50
CA ILE A 181 -4.65 -3.59 -3.26
C ILE A 181 -3.29 -3.02 -3.66
N GLY A 182 -2.36 -2.98 -2.71
CA GLY A 182 -1.09 -2.30 -2.85
C GLY A 182 0.11 -3.05 -2.29
N ALA A 183 1.28 -2.40 -2.27
CA ALA A 183 2.56 -3.02 -2.00
C ALA A 183 2.92 -3.22 -0.51
N ASN A 184 1.97 -3.11 0.42
CA ASN A 184 2.24 -3.33 1.84
C ASN A 184 2.16 -4.82 2.21
N GLY A 185 3.19 -5.59 1.84
CA GLY A 185 3.26 -7.03 2.12
C GLY A 185 2.46 -7.88 1.15
N THR A 186 2.16 -7.39 -0.04
CA THR A 186 1.49 -8.15 -1.08
C THR A 186 2.49 -9.07 -1.79
N ILE A 187 2.13 -10.35 -1.94
CA ILE A 187 2.96 -11.34 -2.62
C ILE A 187 2.22 -11.80 -3.87
N PHE A 188 2.90 -11.76 -5.01
CA PHE A 188 2.38 -12.20 -6.30
C PHE A 188 3.15 -13.38 -6.85
N ARG A 189 2.52 -14.16 -7.73
CA ARG A 189 3.25 -15.04 -8.64
C ARG A 189 4.09 -14.19 -9.60
N THR A 190 5.36 -14.54 -9.74
CA THR A 190 6.31 -13.77 -10.57
C THR A 190 5.86 -13.68 -12.02
N ASP A 191 5.38 -14.80 -12.57
CA ASP A 191 4.91 -14.85 -13.96
C ASP A 191 3.74 -13.89 -14.19
N PHE A 192 2.79 -13.82 -13.23
CA PHE A 192 1.69 -12.87 -13.33
C PHE A 192 2.20 -11.42 -13.43
N LEU A 193 3.11 -11.01 -12.53
CA LEU A 193 3.63 -9.65 -12.54
C LEU A 193 4.46 -9.35 -13.80
N LYS A 194 5.39 -10.23 -14.15
CA LYS A 194 6.30 -10.01 -15.30
C LYS A 194 5.53 -9.95 -16.62
N ASN A 195 4.56 -10.84 -16.84
CA ASN A 195 3.78 -10.89 -18.07
C ASN A 195 2.83 -9.68 -18.22
N ASN A 196 2.47 -9.03 -17.11
CA ASN A 196 1.52 -7.92 -17.12
C ASN A 196 2.17 -6.54 -16.81
N LEU A 197 3.45 -6.49 -16.46
CA LEU A 197 4.20 -5.24 -16.27
C LEU A 197 4.56 -4.62 -17.63
N LYS A 198 3.84 -3.58 -18.05
CA LYS A 198 3.98 -2.98 -19.40
C LYS A 198 4.85 -1.73 -19.43
N SER A 199 5.15 -1.15 -18.27
CA SER A 199 5.91 0.11 -18.18
C SER A 199 7.00 0.02 -17.12
N ASP A 200 7.91 1.01 -17.11
CA ASP A 200 8.91 1.17 -16.06
C ASP A 200 8.34 1.78 -14.77
N TYR A 201 7.00 1.77 -14.64
CA TYR A 201 6.29 2.36 -13.53
C TYR A 201 5.11 1.45 -13.11
N LEU A 202 5.20 0.85 -11.92
CA LEU A 202 4.16 -0.04 -11.41
C LEU A 202 3.15 0.71 -10.54
N PHE A 203 1.97 0.92 -11.06
CA PHE A 203 0.80 1.20 -10.22
C PHE A 203 0.16 -0.13 -9.82
N ASP A 204 0.19 -0.47 -8.53
CA ASP A 204 -0.21 -1.80 -8.04
C ASP A 204 -1.61 -2.22 -8.51
N ILE A 205 -2.57 -1.31 -8.39
CA ILE A 205 -3.96 -1.56 -8.78
C ILE A 205 -4.16 -1.58 -10.30
N ASP A 206 -3.38 -0.81 -11.06
CA ASP A 206 -3.54 -0.70 -12.51
C ASP A 206 -3.23 -2.04 -13.19
N ILE A 207 -2.23 -2.80 -12.69
CA ILE A 207 -1.90 -4.10 -13.27
C ILE A 207 -3.05 -5.12 -13.13
N LEU A 208 -3.77 -5.07 -11.99
CA LEU A 208 -4.94 -5.93 -11.77
C LEU A 208 -6.10 -5.50 -12.66
N SER A 209 -6.38 -4.20 -12.72
CA SER A 209 -7.44 -3.63 -13.55
C SER A 209 -7.21 -3.87 -15.04
N ASP A 210 -5.97 -3.68 -15.52
CA ASP A 210 -5.59 -3.93 -16.90
C ASP A 210 -5.77 -5.38 -17.28
N TYR A 211 -5.33 -6.30 -16.41
CA TYR A 211 -5.51 -7.72 -16.65
C TYR A 211 -6.99 -8.09 -16.78
N LEU A 212 -7.83 -7.62 -15.83
CA LEU A 212 -9.28 -7.87 -15.83
C LEU A 212 -9.96 -7.35 -17.10
N ASN A 213 -9.62 -6.13 -17.51
CA ASN A 213 -10.26 -5.48 -18.65
C ASN A 213 -9.82 -6.06 -19.99
N LYS A 214 -8.55 -6.45 -20.12
CA LYS A 214 -8.01 -7.01 -21.37
C LYS A 214 -8.38 -8.46 -21.59
N ASN A 215 -8.21 -9.27 -20.54
CA ASN A 215 -8.43 -10.71 -20.67
C ASN A 215 -9.90 -11.12 -20.48
N LYS A 216 -10.75 -10.21 -19.96
CA LYS A 216 -12.16 -10.49 -19.63
C LYS A 216 -12.34 -11.71 -18.71
N LYS A 217 -11.31 -12.02 -17.89
CA LYS A 217 -11.25 -13.16 -16.97
C LYS A 217 -11.16 -12.67 -15.54
N SER A 218 -11.87 -13.32 -14.64
CA SER A 218 -11.76 -13.04 -13.20
C SER A 218 -10.40 -13.42 -12.65
N ILE A 219 -9.98 -12.72 -11.59
CA ILE A 219 -8.76 -12.97 -10.83
C ILE A 219 -9.13 -13.47 -9.44
N TYR A 220 -8.41 -14.49 -8.96
CA TYR A 220 -8.52 -14.95 -7.57
C TYR A 220 -7.33 -14.46 -6.76
N PHE A 221 -7.64 -13.90 -5.58
CA PHE A 221 -6.64 -13.33 -4.69
C PHE A 221 -6.93 -13.75 -3.23
N ALA A 222 -5.91 -13.86 -2.39
CA ALA A 222 -6.08 -14.26 -1.00
C ALA A 222 -5.84 -13.09 -0.05
N LYS A 223 -6.85 -12.72 0.75
CA LYS A 223 -6.71 -11.85 1.91
C LYS A 223 -6.35 -12.71 3.12
N VAL A 224 -5.07 -12.82 3.42
CA VAL A 224 -4.55 -13.68 4.49
C VAL A 224 -4.91 -13.12 5.85
N LYS A 225 -5.46 -13.97 6.75
CA LYS A 225 -5.89 -13.57 8.11
C LYS A 225 -4.69 -13.34 9.04
N GLN A 226 -3.78 -12.49 8.58
CA GLN A 226 -2.64 -11.98 9.35
C GLN A 226 -2.46 -10.49 9.07
N GLY A 227 -1.62 -9.83 9.88
CA GLY A 227 -1.31 -8.42 9.68
C GLY A 227 0.06 -8.21 9.04
N ILE A 228 0.33 -6.93 8.71
CA ILE A 228 1.67 -6.39 8.49
C ILE A 228 1.82 -5.14 9.33
N ILE A 229 2.98 -4.93 9.93
CA ILE A 229 3.28 -3.68 10.61
C ILE A 229 3.68 -2.66 9.55
N HIS A 230 3.04 -1.49 9.57
CA HIS A 230 3.38 -0.36 8.71
C HIS A 230 3.62 0.85 9.60
N THR A 231 4.89 1.23 9.79
CA THR A 231 5.28 2.33 10.69
C THR A 231 4.95 3.72 10.12
N PHE A 232 3.87 3.78 9.37
CA PHE A 232 3.38 4.94 8.63
C PHE A 232 3.37 6.23 9.46
N CYS A 233 4.23 7.19 9.12
CA CYS A 233 4.34 8.51 9.76
C CYS A 233 4.60 8.50 11.27
N GLU A 234 4.52 7.38 11.97
CA GLU A 234 4.61 7.27 13.44
C GLU A 234 3.67 8.24 14.16
N SER A 235 4.18 9.38 14.68
CA SER A 235 3.39 10.47 15.28
C SER A 235 3.54 11.80 14.53
N SER A 236 4.20 11.82 13.37
CA SER A 236 4.53 13.07 12.69
C SER A 236 3.45 13.53 11.70
N ILE A 237 2.68 14.55 12.10
CA ILE A 237 1.71 15.22 11.22
C ILE A 237 2.42 15.78 9.97
N LYS A 238 3.64 16.32 10.12
CA LYS A 238 4.45 16.81 8.99
C LYS A 238 4.72 15.73 7.96
N LYS A 239 5.08 14.50 8.41
CA LYS A 239 5.25 13.34 7.51
C LYS A 239 3.91 12.96 6.86
N PHE A 240 2.80 13.00 7.58
CA PHE A 240 1.47 12.72 7.04
C PHE A 240 1.09 13.70 5.92
N ILE A 241 1.18 15.02 6.17
CA ILE A 241 0.92 16.07 5.18
C ILE A 241 1.78 15.82 3.92
N ARG A 242 3.08 15.59 4.10
CA ARG A 242 4.01 15.33 3.00
C ARG A 242 3.62 14.10 2.18
N LYS A 243 3.23 12.99 2.84
CA LYS A 243 2.81 11.76 2.15
C LYS A 243 1.48 11.95 1.40
N GLN A 244 0.51 12.70 1.97
CA GLN A 244 -0.74 13.01 1.28
C GLN A 244 -0.51 13.94 0.08
N ASN A 245 0.29 14.99 0.24
CA ASN A 245 0.66 15.88 -0.86
C ASN A 245 1.35 15.13 -2.01
N ARG A 246 2.31 14.24 -1.67
CA ARG A 246 2.98 13.39 -2.67
C ARG A 246 1.97 12.53 -3.44
N ARG A 247 1.03 11.90 -2.74
CA ARG A 247 0.05 10.99 -3.36
C ARG A 247 -0.74 11.68 -4.47
N ILE A 248 -1.29 12.86 -4.19
CA ILE A 248 -2.08 13.59 -5.19
C ILE A 248 -1.21 14.19 -6.29
N THR A 249 -0.02 14.70 -5.96
CA THR A 249 0.90 15.26 -6.94
C THR A 249 1.42 14.19 -7.90
N ASP A 250 1.82 13.03 -7.38
CA ASP A 250 2.25 11.89 -8.21
C ASP A 250 1.08 11.36 -9.07
N TYR A 251 -0.13 11.30 -8.51
CA TYR A 251 -1.32 10.93 -9.30
C TYR A 251 -1.46 11.80 -10.55
N PHE A 252 -1.36 13.12 -10.43
CA PHE A 252 -1.47 14.04 -11.56
C PHE A 252 -0.27 14.00 -12.50
N ASN A 253 0.95 13.93 -11.98
CA ASN A 253 2.17 13.94 -12.79
C ASN A 253 2.35 12.67 -13.61
N TYR A 254 1.87 11.54 -13.11
CA TYR A 254 2.02 10.24 -13.77
C TYR A 254 0.71 9.67 -14.33
N GLN A 255 -0.38 10.46 -14.37
CA GLN A 255 -1.69 9.99 -14.85
C GLN A 255 -1.64 9.47 -16.30
N ASN A 256 -0.80 10.05 -17.15
CA ASN A 256 -0.66 9.64 -18.56
C ASN A 256 0.01 8.27 -18.72
N LEU A 257 0.73 7.80 -17.69
CA LEU A 257 1.30 6.45 -17.66
C LEU A 257 0.30 5.40 -17.15
N ARG A 258 -0.85 5.85 -16.63
CA ARG A 258 -1.89 5.00 -16.08
C ARG A 258 -2.87 4.64 -17.18
N GLN A 259 -3.25 3.37 -17.22
CA GLN A 259 -4.31 2.88 -18.10
C GLN A 259 -5.68 2.90 -17.41
N PHE A 260 -5.69 2.96 -16.07
CA PHE A 260 -6.90 2.98 -15.27
C PHE A 260 -7.27 4.40 -14.85
N ASN A 261 -8.48 4.84 -15.22
CA ASN A 261 -8.94 6.19 -14.90
C ASN A 261 -9.83 6.19 -13.65
N TRP A 262 -9.23 6.46 -12.49
CA TRP A 262 -9.92 6.55 -11.21
C TRP A 262 -11.03 7.59 -11.18
N ASN A 263 -10.89 8.70 -11.90
CA ASN A 263 -11.88 9.77 -11.90
C ASN A 263 -13.18 9.38 -12.59
N GLN A 264 -13.12 8.49 -13.57
CA GLN A 264 -14.34 8.01 -14.26
C GLN A 264 -15.09 6.97 -13.46
N THR A 265 -14.38 6.18 -12.63
CA THR A 265 -14.94 5.04 -11.90
C THR A 265 -15.46 5.39 -10.51
N ASN A 266 -15.10 6.55 -9.93
CA ASN A 266 -15.45 6.86 -8.53
C ASN A 266 -15.86 8.33 -8.28
N LYS A 267 -16.61 8.94 -9.19
CA LYS A 267 -17.15 10.30 -8.98
C LYS A 267 -17.99 10.40 -7.70
N SER A 268 -18.82 9.40 -7.42
CA SER A 268 -19.62 9.35 -6.20
C SER A 268 -18.79 9.31 -4.93
N GLY A 269 -17.66 8.62 -4.94
CA GLY A 269 -16.72 8.57 -3.81
C GLY A 269 -16.06 9.92 -3.51
N ILE A 270 -15.75 10.71 -4.54
CA ILE A 270 -15.19 12.06 -4.38
C ILE A 270 -16.24 12.96 -3.71
N LEU A 271 -17.46 12.99 -4.21
CA LEU A 271 -18.55 13.79 -3.63
C LEU A 271 -18.83 13.35 -2.19
N LYS A 272 -18.91 12.05 -1.95
CA LYS A 272 -19.09 11.50 -0.60
C LYS A 272 -18.00 11.98 0.34
N PHE A 273 -16.74 11.98 -0.06
CA PHE A 273 -15.62 12.44 0.77
C PHE A 273 -15.71 13.94 1.07
N ILE A 274 -16.06 14.76 0.08
CA ILE A 274 -16.24 16.20 0.25
C ILE A 274 -17.34 16.47 1.28
N PHE A 275 -18.54 15.92 1.07
CA PHE A 275 -19.68 16.14 1.98
C PHE A 275 -19.42 15.57 3.38
N TYR A 276 -18.83 14.38 3.47
CA TYR A 276 -18.44 13.77 4.73
C TYR A 276 -17.51 14.68 5.55
N THR A 277 -16.54 15.30 4.89
CA THR A 277 -15.56 16.16 5.57
C THR A 277 -16.15 17.52 5.92
N ILE A 278 -16.94 18.16 5.04
CA ILE A 278 -17.52 19.47 5.27
C ILE A 278 -18.61 19.44 6.35
N LEU A 279 -19.44 18.40 6.37
CA LEU A 279 -20.53 18.28 7.35
C LEU A 279 -20.05 17.95 8.77
N ILE A 280 -18.80 17.52 8.96
CA ILE A 280 -18.16 17.21 10.25
C ILE A 280 -18.84 16.06 11.03
N ILE A 281 -20.17 16.09 11.20
CA ILE A 281 -20.94 15.10 11.97
C ILE A 281 -20.62 13.65 11.61
N PRO A 282 -20.56 13.25 10.32
CA PRO A 282 -20.21 11.87 9.97
C PRO A 282 -18.80 11.46 10.43
N MET A 283 -17.82 12.39 10.38
CA MET A 283 -16.47 12.13 10.87
C MET A 283 -16.44 11.90 12.38
N LEU A 284 -17.18 12.72 13.13
CA LEU A 284 -17.27 12.60 14.59
C LEU A 284 -17.97 11.29 14.96
N PHE A 285 -19.02 10.91 14.22
CA PHE A 285 -19.71 9.63 14.41
C PHE A 285 -18.78 8.43 14.21
N ASP A 286 -18.00 8.39 13.11
CA ASP A 286 -17.05 7.31 12.86
C ASP A 286 -15.89 7.30 13.88
N THR A 287 -15.45 8.49 14.33
CA THR A 287 -14.46 8.62 15.41
C THR A 287 -14.95 7.99 16.71
N LEU A 288 -16.17 8.35 17.15
CA LEU A 288 -16.78 7.81 18.36
C LEU A 288 -17.07 6.30 18.24
N ARG A 289 -17.63 5.88 17.11
CA ARG A 289 -17.89 4.46 16.83
C ARG A 289 -16.61 3.63 16.89
N GLY A 290 -15.53 4.12 16.25
CA GLY A 290 -14.23 3.46 16.29
C GLY A 290 -13.67 3.39 17.72
N PHE A 291 -13.78 4.48 18.48
CA PHE A 291 -13.36 4.55 19.88
C PHE A 291 -14.13 3.55 20.75
N LEU A 292 -15.45 3.42 20.58
CA LEU A 292 -16.26 2.46 21.31
C LEU A 292 -15.87 1.01 21.01
N HIS A 293 -15.53 0.69 19.76
CA HIS A 293 -15.09 -0.66 19.38
C HIS A 293 -13.66 -0.99 19.85
N LYS A 294 -12.78 0.00 19.82
CA LYS A 294 -11.38 -0.12 20.22
C LYS A 294 -10.91 1.19 20.84
N PRO A 295 -11.00 1.37 22.17
CA PRO A 295 -10.58 2.62 22.83
C PRO A 295 -9.12 2.94 22.56
N ASP A 296 -8.89 4.06 21.86
CA ASP A 296 -7.57 4.61 21.55
C ASP A 296 -7.67 6.09 21.17
N SER A 297 -6.81 6.93 21.75
CA SER A 297 -6.76 8.37 21.44
C SER A 297 -6.42 8.67 19.98
N ALA A 298 -5.82 7.74 19.24
CA ALA A 298 -5.51 7.89 17.82
C ALA A 298 -6.76 8.11 16.95
N TRP A 299 -7.95 7.71 17.39
CA TRP A 299 -9.20 7.99 16.69
C TRP A 299 -9.49 9.49 16.53
N PHE A 300 -9.09 10.31 17.52
CA PHE A 300 -9.29 11.76 17.45
C PHE A 300 -8.45 12.46 16.38
N PHE A 301 -7.51 11.75 15.75
CA PHE A 301 -6.81 12.23 14.56
C PHE A 301 -7.68 12.15 13.29
N HIS A 302 -8.75 11.36 13.28
CA HIS A 302 -9.56 11.13 12.07
C HIS A 302 -10.13 12.41 11.43
N PRO A 303 -10.77 13.35 12.17
CA PRO A 303 -11.23 14.59 11.58
C PRO A 303 -10.10 15.43 10.98
N LEU A 304 -8.98 15.56 11.69
CA LEU A 304 -7.82 16.31 11.20
C LEU A 304 -7.23 15.67 9.93
N ALA A 305 -7.14 14.34 9.90
CA ALA A 305 -6.66 13.60 8.71
C ALA A 305 -7.55 13.84 7.49
N CYS A 306 -8.88 13.86 7.67
CA CYS A 306 -9.84 14.16 6.61
C CYS A 306 -9.67 15.58 6.07
N PHE A 307 -9.59 16.59 6.95
CA PHE A 307 -9.38 17.99 6.54
C PHE A 307 -8.06 18.21 5.83
N ILE A 308 -6.96 17.67 6.35
CA ILE A 308 -5.64 17.74 5.68
C ILE A 308 -5.73 17.14 4.28
N THR A 309 -6.36 15.97 4.16
CA THR A 309 -6.47 15.27 2.86
C THR A 309 -7.34 16.06 1.90
N LEU A 310 -8.50 16.54 2.32
CA LEU A 310 -9.39 17.35 1.49
C LEU A 310 -8.71 18.62 1.01
N TYR A 311 -8.07 19.36 1.91
CA TYR A 311 -7.33 20.58 1.58
C TYR A 311 -6.25 20.32 0.51
N LEU A 312 -5.39 19.33 0.75
CA LEU A 312 -4.28 19.02 -0.17
C LEU A 312 -4.79 18.52 -1.52
N TYR A 313 -5.84 17.74 -1.55
CA TYR A 313 -6.41 17.24 -2.79
C TYR A 313 -7.06 18.37 -3.59
N THR A 314 -7.79 19.26 -2.91
CA THR A 314 -8.42 20.43 -3.53
C THR A 314 -7.38 21.40 -4.09
N ILE A 315 -6.40 21.83 -3.28
CA ILE A 315 -5.40 22.81 -3.72
C ILE A 315 -4.54 22.29 -4.87
N ASN A 316 -4.13 21.02 -4.85
CA ASN A 316 -3.35 20.44 -5.95
C ASN A 316 -4.20 20.21 -7.21
N THR A 317 -5.49 19.95 -7.08
CA THR A 317 -6.41 19.89 -8.22
C THR A 317 -6.54 21.28 -8.88
N ILE A 318 -6.69 22.34 -8.08
CA ILE A 318 -6.70 23.72 -8.58
C ILE A 318 -5.37 24.06 -9.28
N ARG A 319 -4.24 23.77 -8.61
CA ARG A 319 -2.91 23.98 -9.21
C ARG A 319 -2.73 23.24 -10.53
N LYS A 320 -3.24 22.01 -10.63
CA LYS A 320 -3.19 21.24 -11.88
C LYS A 320 -4.01 21.91 -12.97
N ARG A 321 -5.22 22.39 -12.67
CA ARG A 321 -6.09 23.09 -13.65
C ARG A 321 -5.50 24.41 -14.13
N LEU A 322 -4.76 25.11 -13.25
CA LEU A 322 -4.08 26.35 -13.57
C LEU A 322 -2.66 26.16 -14.16
N ASN A 323 -2.24 24.91 -14.43
CA ASN A 323 -0.88 24.56 -14.88
C ASN A 323 0.24 25.01 -13.91
N LEU A 324 -0.09 25.16 -12.63
CA LEU A 324 0.85 25.56 -11.57
C LEU A 324 1.39 24.39 -10.75
N LEU A 325 0.97 23.16 -11.06
CA LEU A 325 1.42 21.97 -10.33
C LEU A 325 2.86 21.64 -10.73
N LYS A 326 3.78 21.77 -9.77
CA LYS A 326 5.19 21.41 -9.95
C LYS A 326 5.44 19.95 -9.56
N GLN A 327 6.40 19.34 -10.24
CA GLN A 327 6.93 18.03 -9.82
C GLN A 327 7.63 18.17 -8.46
N LEU A 328 7.47 17.17 -7.59
CA LEU A 328 8.11 17.20 -6.26
C LEU A 328 9.63 17.04 -6.41
N ASP A 329 10.39 17.91 -5.75
CA ASP A 329 11.82 17.70 -5.58
C ASP A 329 12.06 16.52 -4.62
N ARG A 330 12.61 15.45 -5.17
CA ARG A 330 12.91 14.23 -4.44
C ARG A 330 14.33 14.15 -3.90
N ASN A 331 15.18 15.14 -4.21
CA ASN A 331 16.56 15.18 -3.72
C ASN A 331 16.59 15.41 -2.20
N GLN A 332 15.62 16.15 -1.67
CA GLN A 332 15.46 16.43 -0.23
C GLN A 332 14.51 15.46 0.48
N TRP A 333 14.09 14.37 -0.18
CA TRP A 333 13.18 13.41 0.42
C TRP A 333 13.85 12.64 1.56
N GLN A 334 13.19 12.58 2.71
CA GLN A 334 13.54 11.74 3.87
C GLN A 334 12.31 10.97 4.33
N GLN A 335 12.47 9.72 4.67
CA GLN A 335 11.39 8.88 5.22
C GLN A 335 11.27 8.99 6.73
#